data_c05a47eb92c1091ab7b487f7e62cfa96
#
_entry.id   c05a47eb92c1091ab7b487f7e62cfa96
#
_cell.length_a   1.000
_cell.length_b   1.000
_cell.length_c   1.000
_cell.angle_alpha   90.00
_cell.angle_beta   90.00
_cell.angle_gamma   90.00
#
_symmetry.space_group_name_H-M   'P 1'
#
loop_
_entity.id
_entity.type
_entity.pdbx_description
1 polymer ?
#
loop_
_entity_poly.entity_id
_entity_poly.type
_entity_poly.pdbx_seq_one_letter_code
_entity_poly.pdbx_strand_id
1 'polypeptide(L)'
;MHHKANRMSTQDQVINIVFHVIAVLMIIAVIYPLWFVIIASFSNPADVASGEVWIWPKEWNLAGYQELFKQPALWRSYLNTILYTISGTIVALVVNIPAGYAMSRMDLYGRKWINYFYLIPMFFGGGLIPTYFVVQAFGLYDNPLVMILPFSVSTYNIIVTRTFFRSNLPQELWEAAQIDGCGTFRYFVQFAVPLSKAILAVVGLWTAVGLWNQWFNALIYLRNENYVPLQLFLRRILIANQSLLGAATGTMAQELRQLSDMMKYGSIVISTLPIMCLYPFLQKYFNQGTMVGSVKG
;
A
#
# COMPACT_ATOMS: atom_id res chain seq x y z
N MET A 1 11.60 -27.85 39.33
CA MET A 1 10.14 -27.71 39.18
C MET A 1 9.76 -28.24 37.81
N HIS A 2 9.17 -29.43 37.72
CA HIS A 2 8.72 -30.02 36.46
C HIS A 2 7.49 -29.29 35.96
N HIS A 3 7.57 -28.61 34.79
CA HIS A 3 6.41 -28.15 34.05
C HIS A 3 5.62 -29.41 33.63
N LYS A 4 4.51 -29.71 34.34
CA LYS A 4 3.48 -30.62 33.84
C LYS A 4 2.94 -30.04 32.54
N ALA A 5 3.26 -30.67 31.41
CA ALA A 5 2.56 -30.39 30.16
C ALA A 5 1.06 -30.64 30.40
N ASN A 6 0.28 -29.60 30.43
CA ASN A 6 -1.18 -29.65 30.52
C ASN A 6 -1.67 -30.43 29.28
N ARG A 7 -2.07 -31.71 29.46
CA ARG A 7 -2.71 -32.50 28.39
C ARG A 7 -4.04 -31.79 28.06
N MET A 8 -4.12 -31.25 26.86
CA MET A 8 -5.37 -30.62 26.35
C MET A 8 -6.51 -31.63 26.47
N SER A 9 -7.67 -31.17 26.92
CA SER A 9 -8.91 -31.98 26.91
C SER A 9 -9.20 -32.47 25.49
N THR A 10 -9.86 -33.63 25.36
CA THR A 10 -10.28 -34.16 24.03
C THR A 10 -11.10 -33.13 23.27
N GLN A 11 -11.94 -32.37 23.96
CA GLN A 11 -12.71 -31.26 23.37
C GLN A 11 -11.81 -30.16 22.83
N ASP A 12 -10.80 -29.74 23.59
CA ASP A 12 -9.84 -28.71 23.15
C ASP A 12 -9.01 -29.18 21.95
N GLN A 13 -8.69 -30.48 21.87
CA GLN A 13 -8.00 -31.07 20.71
C GLN A 13 -8.86 -31.03 19.46
N VAL A 14 -10.14 -31.38 19.56
CA VAL A 14 -11.10 -31.33 18.43
C VAL A 14 -11.28 -29.90 17.95
N ILE A 15 -11.49 -28.96 18.87
CA ILE A 15 -11.61 -27.53 18.56
C ILE A 15 -10.34 -27.04 17.86
N ASN A 16 -9.18 -27.39 18.37
CA ASN A 16 -7.89 -26.99 17.79
C ASN A 16 -7.71 -27.53 16.36
N ILE A 17 -8.08 -28.80 16.12
CA ILE A 17 -8.04 -29.41 14.78
C ILE A 17 -8.99 -28.66 13.84
N VAL A 18 -10.23 -28.37 14.26
CA VAL A 18 -11.19 -27.64 13.44
C VAL A 18 -10.65 -26.25 13.07
N PHE A 19 -10.10 -25.50 14.03
CA PHE A 19 -9.49 -24.22 13.73
C PHE A 19 -8.30 -24.31 12.76
N HIS A 20 -7.45 -25.32 12.90
CA HIS A 20 -6.35 -25.54 11.95
C HIS A 20 -6.86 -25.87 10.55
N VAL A 21 -7.86 -26.72 10.42
CA VAL A 21 -8.48 -27.05 9.12
C VAL A 21 -9.06 -25.81 8.48
N ILE A 22 -9.85 -25.02 9.22
CA ILE A 22 -10.40 -23.75 8.71
C ILE A 22 -9.26 -22.80 8.28
N ALA A 23 -8.22 -22.64 9.10
CA ALA A 23 -7.09 -21.79 8.77
C ALA A 23 -6.37 -22.23 7.48
N VAL A 24 -6.13 -23.54 7.32
CA VAL A 24 -5.52 -24.11 6.10
C VAL A 24 -6.39 -23.87 4.88
N LEU A 25 -7.70 -24.10 4.98
CA LEU A 25 -8.64 -23.85 3.88
C LEU A 25 -8.66 -22.37 3.48
N MET A 26 -8.66 -21.46 4.47
CA MET A 26 -8.57 -20.02 4.19
C MET A 26 -7.25 -19.64 3.52
N ILE A 27 -6.12 -20.20 3.97
CA ILE A 27 -4.81 -19.97 3.36
C ILE A 27 -4.81 -20.43 1.89
N ILE A 28 -5.32 -21.62 1.61
CA ILE A 28 -5.42 -22.14 0.24
C ILE A 28 -6.31 -21.23 -0.62
N ALA A 29 -7.48 -20.84 -0.10
CA ALA A 29 -8.43 -19.97 -0.82
C ALA A 29 -7.85 -18.60 -1.17
N VAL A 30 -6.93 -18.06 -0.35
CA VAL A 30 -6.26 -16.78 -0.59
C VAL A 30 -5.03 -16.92 -1.47
N ILE A 31 -4.21 -17.94 -1.25
CA ILE A 31 -2.95 -18.13 -1.97
C ILE A 31 -3.20 -18.65 -3.39
N TYR A 32 -4.18 -19.53 -3.59
CA TYR A 32 -4.43 -20.15 -4.90
C TYR A 32 -4.68 -19.13 -6.04
N PRO A 33 -5.56 -18.11 -5.89
CA PRO A 33 -5.75 -17.11 -6.94
C PRO A 33 -4.47 -16.33 -7.28
N LEU A 34 -3.64 -16.02 -6.28
CA LEU A 34 -2.35 -15.33 -6.49
C LEU A 34 -1.36 -16.24 -7.24
N TRP A 35 -1.29 -17.50 -6.83
CA TRP A 35 -0.50 -18.51 -7.52
C TRP A 35 -0.97 -18.72 -8.96
N PHE A 36 -2.29 -18.80 -9.17
CA PHE A 36 -2.87 -18.93 -10.50
C PHE A 36 -2.47 -17.78 -11.42
N VAL A 37 -2.49 -16.53 -10.96
CA VAL A 37 -2.03 -15.37 -11.75
C VAL A 37 -0.57 -15.53 -12.17
N ILE A 38 0.29 -16.01 -11.27
CA ILE A 38 1.71 -16.23 -11.58
C ILE A 38 1.86 -17.31 -12.66
N ILE A 39 1.26 -18.48 -12.48
CA ILE A 39 1.39 -19.57 -13.47
C ILE A 39 0.73 -19.23 -14.80
N ALA A 40 -0.40 -18.54 -14.79
CA ALA A 40 -1.09 -18.07 -15.98
C ALA A 40 -0.24 -17.06 -16.78
N SER A 41 0.56 -16.23 -16.10
CA SER A 41 1.46 -15.27 -16.77
C SER A 41 2.61 -15.91 -17.54
N PHE A 42 2.92 -17.18 -17.24
CA PHE A 42 3.97 -17.97 -17.90
C PHE A 42 3.42 -19.09 -18.79
N SER A 43 2.10 -19.25 -18.87
CA SER A 43 1.45 -20.32 -19.62
C SER A 43 0.96 -19.86 -20.99
N ASN A 44 0.73 -20.80 -21.90
CA ASN A 44 0.02 -20.52 -23.14
C ASN A 44 -1.42 -20.05 -22.82
N PRO A 45 -1.88 -18.91 -23.40
CA PRO A 45 -3.21 -18.38 -23.12
C PRO A 45 -4.35 -19.32 -23.50
N ALA A 46 -4.17 -20.15 -24.55
CA ALA A 46 -5.18 -21.12 -24.94
C ALA A 46 -5.44 -22.14 -23.83
N ASP A 47 -4.38 -22.63 -23.16
CA ASP A 47 -4.47 -23.58 -22.06
C ASP A 47 -5.04 -22.92 -20.79
N VAL A 48 -4.76 -21.65 -20.58
CA VAL A 48 -5.38 -20.87 -19.50
C VAL A 48 -6.88 -20.71 -19.73
N ALA A 49 -7.27 -20.35 -20.97
CA ALA A 49 -8.66 -20.13 -21.33
C ALA A 49 -9.50 -21.44 -21.36
N SER A 50 -8.89 -22.58 -21.70
CA SER A 50 -9.52 -23.90 -21.65
C SER A 50 -9.62 -24.48 -20.24
N GLY A 51 -8.99 -23.82 -19.25
CA GLY A 51 -8.98 -24.29 -17.86
C GLY A 51 -8.04 -25.47 -17.59
N GLU A 52 -7.06 -25.69 -18.45
CA GLU A 52 -6.09 -26.78 -18.32
C GLU A 52 -4.91 -26.45 -17.39
N VAL A 53 -4.74 -25.16 -17.07
CA VAL A 53 -3.70 -24.67 -16.15
C VAL A 53 -4.27 -24.61 -14.73
N TRP A 54 -3.78 -25.45 -13.83
CA TRP A 54 -4.26 -25.55 -12.44
C TRP A 54 -3.21 -25.20 -11.40
N ILE A 55 -2.09 -25.93 -11.39
CA ILE A 55 -1.03 -25.81 -10.36
C ILE A 55 0.30 -25.47 -10.97
N TRP A 56 0.53 -25.82 -12.24
CA TRP A 56 1.80 -25.67 -12.95
C TRP A 56 1.59 -25.05 -14.33
N PRO A 57 2.56 -24.24 -14.84
CA PRO A 57 2.46 -23.68 -16.18
C PRO A 57 2.41 -24.78 -17.23
N LYS A 58 1.55 -24.63 -18.23
CA LYS A 58 1.55 -25.44 -19.43
C LYS A 58 2.13 -24.61 -20.58
N GLU A 59 2.95 -25.24 -21.41
CA GLU A 59 3.60 -24.63 -22.57
C GLU A 59 4.16 -23.24 -22.25
N TRP A 60 5.33 -23.20 -21.60
CA TRP A 60 5.97 -21.97 -21.14
C TRP A 60 6.02 -20.91 -22.22
N ASN A 61 5.40 -19.78 -21.99
CA ASN A 61 5.30 -18.67 -22.93
C ASN A 61 5.59 -17.33 -22.24
N LEU A 62 6.52 -16.58 -22.79
CA LEU A 62 6.94 -15.27 -22.29
C LEU A 62 6.56 -14.11 -23.22
N ALA A 63 5.77 -14.37 -24.27
CA ALA A 63 5.44 -13.35 -25.28
C ALA A 63 4.74 -12.12 -24.64
N GLY A 64 3.88 -12.31 -23.65
CA GLY A 64 3.25 -11.19 -22.93
C GLY A 64 4.25 -10.29 -22.23
N TYR A 65 5.26 -10.85 -21.57
CA TYR A 65 6.34 -10.09 -20.96
C TYR A 65 7.24 -9.41 -22.00
N GLN A 66 7.59 -10.11 -23.07
CA GLN A 66 8.39 -9.54 -24.16
C GLN A 66 7.71 -8.33 -24.77
N GLU A 67 6.39 -8.41 -25.01
CA GLU A 67 5.63 -7.30 -25.56
C GLU A 67 5.51 -6.12 -24.58
N LEU A 68 5.29 -6.38 -23.31
CA LEU A 68 5.29 -5.34 -22.28
C LEU A 68 6.64 -4.64 -22.18
N PHE A 69 7.74 -5.38 -22.16
CA PHE A 69 9.08 -4.81 -21.98
C PHE A 69 9.61 -4.08 -23.22
N LYS A 70 9.09 -4.35 -24.41
CA LYS A 70 9.39 -3.60 -25.63
C LYS A 70 8.86 -2.16 -25.57
N GLN A 71 7.88 -1.86 -24.70
CA GLN A 71 7.26 -0.54 -24.64
C GLN A 71 8.10 0.43 -23.78
N PRO A 72 8.69 1.49 -24.35
CA PRO A 72 9.49 2.46 -23.58
C PRO A 72 8.65 3.18 -22.50
N ALA A 73 7.35 3.33 -22.76
CA ALA A 73 6.41 3.94 -21.84
C ALA A 73 6.26 3.16 -20.54
N LEU A 74 6.41 1.82 -20.54
CA LEU A 74 6.42 0.98 -19.35
C LEU A 74 7.52 1.41 -18.37
N TRP A 75 8.75 1.51 -18.84
CA TRP A 75 9.91 1.84 -18.02
C TRP A 75 9.84 3.24 -17.44
N ARG A 76 9.34 4.20 -18.26
CA ARG A 76 9.07 5.57 -17.77
C ARG A 76 8.01 5.58 -16.67
N SER A 77 6.89 4.90 -16.88
CA SER A 77 5.81 4.80 -15.91
C SER A 77 6.24 4.10 -14.63
N TYR A 78 7.13 3.12 -14.75
CA TYR A 78 7.74 2.45 -13.61
C TYR A 78 8.60 3.41 -12.79
N LEU A 79 9.47 4.17 -13.45
CA LEU A 79 10.29 5.19 -12.80
C LEU A 79 9.44 6.28 -12.13
N ASN A 80 8.40 6.77 -12.81
CA ASN A 80 7.46 7.73 -12.25
C ASN A 80 6.83 7.19 -10.95
N THR A 81 6.36 5.94 -10.97
CA THR A 81 5.76 5.34 -9.77
C THR A 81 6.75 5.23 -8.62
N ILE A 82 7.99 4.82 -8.88
CA ILE A 82 9.05 4.78 -7.86
C ILE A 82 9.29 6.18 -7.28
N LEU A 83 9.44 7.19 -8.14
CA LEU A 83 9.67 8.57 -7.71
C LEU A 83 8.49 9.11 -6.89
N TYR A 84 7.25 8.91 -7.34
CA TYR A 84 6.07 9.37 -6.61
C TYR A 84 5.92 8.65 -5.27
N THR A 85 6.17 7.34 -5.25
CA THR A 85 6.09 6.54 -4.02
C THR A 85 7.14 6.97 -3.00
N ILE A 86 8.39 7.11 -3.41
CA ILE A 86 9.47 7.50 -2.49
C ILE A 86 9.26 8.93 -2.00
N SER A 87 9.10 9.90 -2.92
CA SER A 87 8.96 11.31 -2.56
C SER A 87 7.69 11.58 -1.75
N GLY A 88 6.55 10.97 -2.13
CA GLY A 88 5.31 11.12 -1.39
C GLY A 88 5.36 10.45 -0.02
N THR A 89 6.06 9.33 0.13
CA THR A 89 6.27 8.69 1.45
C THR A 89 7.14 9.57 2.34
N ILE A 90 8.18 10.20 1.81
CA ILE A 90 9.00 11.15 2.57
C ILE A 90 8.15 12.35 3.02
N VAL A 91 7.36 12.94 2.12
CA VAL A 91 6.43 14.03 2.46
C VAL A 91 5.44 13.59 3.54
N ALA A 92 4.87 12.39 3.40
CA ALA A 92 3.95 11.84 4.38
C ALA A 92 4.59 11.72 5.78
N LEU A 93 5.78 11.17 5.87
CA LEU A 93 6.49 11.03 7.15
C LEU A 93 6.85 12.39 7.75
N VAL A 94 7.37 13.32 6.93
CA VAL A 94 7.76 14.66 7.36
C VAL A 94 6.58 15.50 7.85
N VAL A 95 5.36 15.27 7.32
CA VAL A 95 4.17 16.03 7.70
C VAL A 95 3.34 15.30 8.75
N ASN A 96 2.99 14.03 8.51
CA ASN A 96 2.04 13.31 9.39
C ASN A 96 2.65 12.97 10.75
N ILE A 97 3.96 12.66 10.83
CA ILE A 97 4.58 12.28 12.11
C ILE A 97 4.72 13.46 13.06
N PRO A 98 5.28 14.62 12.67
CA PRO A 98 5.32 15.80 13.55
C PRO A 98 3.93 16.32 13.92
N ALA A 99 2.96 16.30 12.97
CA ALA A 99 1.58 16.71 13.25
C ALA A 99 0.94 15.80 14.29
N GLY A 100 1.07 14.48 14.15
CA GLY A 100 0.56 13.51 15.12
C GLY A 100 1.24 13.65 16.48
N TYR A 101 2.56 13.86 16.51
CA TYR A 101 3.29 14.14 17.75
C TYR A 101 2.78 15.41 18.45
N ALA A 102 2.71 16.52 17.74
CA ALA A 102 2.21 17.78 18.31
C ALA A 102 0.80 17.62 18.89
N MET A 103 -0.10 16.93 18.20
CA MET A 103 -1.45 16.66 18.66
C MET A 103 -1.54 15.66 19.83
N SER A 104 -0.51 14.86 20.07
CA SER A 104 -0.43 13.95 21.21
C SER A 104 -0.12 14.70 22.53
N ARG A 105 0.54 15.85 22.42
CA ARG A 105 0.99 16.65 23.55
C ARG A 105 -0.18 17.23 24.36
N MET A 106 -0.09 17.15 25.70
CA MET A 106 -1.12 17.65 26.58
C MET A 106 -1.07 19.18 26.74
N ASP A 107 0.09 19.76 26.62
CA ASP A 107 0.41 21.17 26.74
C ASP A 107 0.15 21.99 25.46
N LEU A 108 -0.28 21.34 24.34
CA LEU A 108 -0.60 22.05 23.10
C LEU A 108 -1.83 22.94 23.29
N TYR A 109 -1.62 24.26 23.17
CA TYR A 109 -2.71 25.24 23.20
C TYR A 109 -3.70 25.02 22.05
N GLY A 110 -5.00 25.06 22.35
CA GLY A 110 -6.03 24.84 21.32
C GLY A 110 -6.18 23.39 20.84
N ARG A 111 -5.48 22.40 21.45
CA ARG A 111 -5.50 20.99 21.06
C ARG A 111 -6.89 20.44 20.76
N LYS A 112 -7.91 20.83 21.54
CA LYS A 112 -9.29 20.35 21.37
C LYS A 112 -9.86 20.77 20.01
N TRP A 113 -9.68 22.04 19.64
CA TRP A 113 -10.14 22.58 18.36
C TRP A 113 -9.37 22.04 17.18
N ILE A 114 -8.05 21.91 17.30
CA ILE A 114 -7.19 21.30 16.28
C ILE A 114 -7.61 19.85 16.02
N ASN A 115 -7.92 19.07 17.08
CA ASN A 115 -8.43 17.72 16.93
C ASN A 115 -9.75 17.67 16.15
N TYR A 116 -10.70 18.57 16.43
CA TYR A 116 -11.95 18.63 15.67
C TYR A 116 -11.71 19.02 14.22
N PHE A 117 -10.82 19.98 13.97
CA PHE A 117 -10.45 20.38 12.61
C PHE A 117 -9.91 19.22 11.76
N TYR A 118 -9.12 18.31 12.36
CA TYR A 118 -8.67 17.11 11.67
C TYR A 118 -9.73 16.01 11.60
N LEU A 119 -10.62 15.89 12.58
CA LEU A 119 -11.66 14.87 12.57
C LEU A 119 -12.76 15.15 11.53
N ILE A 120 -13.15 16.40 11.32
CA ILE A 120 -14.21 16.75 10.37
C ILE A 120 -13.93 16.25 8.96
N PRO A 121 -12.77 16.51 8.34
CA PRO A 121 -12.47 16.02 6.98
C PRO A 121 -12.37 14.49 6.87
N MET A 122 -12.16 13.79 7.99
CA MET A 122 -12.13 12.33 8.00
C MET A 122 -13.52 11.73 7.72
N PHE A 123 -14.58 12.38 8.23
CA PHE A 123 -15.96 11.92 8.08
C PHE A 123 -16.72 12.65 6.95
N PHE A 124 -16.33 13.87 6.64
CA PHE A 124 -16.98 14.74 5.66
C PHE A 124 -15.99 15.14 4.56
N GLY A 125 -15.86 14.29 3.55
CA GLY A 125 -15.03 14.61 2.37
C GLY A 125 -15.73 15.64 1.47
N GLY A 126 -14.97 16.56 0.90
CA GLY A 126 -15.49 17.55 -0.05
C GLY A 126 -15.92 16.95 -1.41
N GLY A 127 -15.56 15.71 -1.69
CA GLY A 127 -15.84 15.04 -2.95
C GLY A 127 -14.85 15.38 -4.07
N LEU A 128 -15.04 14.74 -5.22
CA LEU A 128 -14.12 14.81 -6.34
C LEU A 128 -14.07 16.21 -6.99
N ILE A 129 -15.23 16.80 -7.25
CA ILE A 129 -15.33 18.07 -7.97
C ILE A 129 -14.67 19.22 -7.20
N PRO A 130 -14.97 19.47 -5.92
CA PRO A 130 -14.26 20.46 -5.13
C PRO A 130 -12.75 20.22 -5.06
N THR A 131 -12.32 18.96 -4.89
CA THR A 131 -10.89 18.63 -4.87
C THR A 131 -10.21 18.95 -6.21
N TYR A 132 -10.90 18.70 -7.33
CA TYR A 132 -10.39 19.05 -8.66
C TYR A 132 -10.14 20.56 -8.80
N PHE A 133 -11.10 21.39 -8.39
CA PHE A 133 -10.94 22.84 -8.44
C PHE A 133 -9.80 23.34 -7.53
N VAL A 134 -9.64 22.75 -6.35
CA VAL A 134 -8.53 23.09 -5.45
C VAL A 134 -7.19 22.72 -6.09
N VAL A 135 -7.04 21.52 -6.64
CA VAL A 135 -5.81 21.10 -7.34
C VAL A 135 -5.49 22.03 -8.51
N GLN A 136 -6.50 22.43 -9.27
CA GLN A 136 -6.35 23.37 -10.38
C GLN A 136 -5.94 24.78 -9.89
N ALA A 137 -6.57 25.29 -8.84
CA ALA A 137 -6.28 26.60 -8.27
C ALA A 137 -4.83 26.70 -7.73
N PHE A 138 -4.28 25.60 -7.23
CA PHE A 138 -2.88 25.52 -6.81
C PHE A 138 -1.88 25.27 -7.96
N GLY A 139 -2.34 25.22 -9.22
CA GLY A 139 -1.47 24.99 -10.38
C GLY A 139 -0.88 23.58 -10.43
N LEU A 140 -1.50 22.61 -9.76
CA LEU A 140 -1.03 21.23 -9.70
C LEU A 140 -1.62 20.35 -10.82
N TYR A 141 -2.54 20.89 -11.65
CA TYR A 141 -3.10 20.17 -12.79
C TYR A 141 -2.04 19.96 -13.87
N ASP A 142 -1.94 18.76 -14.40
CA ASP A 142 -0.91 18.28 -15.34
C ASP A 142 0.53 18.49 -14.84
N ASN A 143 0.71 18.45 -13.53
CA ASN A 143 2.01 18.57 -12.87
C ASN A 143 2.27 17.30 -12.03
N PRO A 144 3.46 16.66 -12.13
CA PRO A 144 3.78 15.45 -11.36
C PRO A 144 3.70 15.65 -9.83
N LEU A 145 3.82 16.88 -9.33
CA LEU A 145 3.65 17.19 -7.92
C LEU A 145 2.26 16.87 -7.38
N VAL A 146 1.24 16.79 -8.24
CA VAL A 146 -0.11 16.36 -7.81
C VAL A 146 -0.13 14.95 -7.26
N MET A 147 0.76 14.08 -7.74
CA MET A 147 0.88 12.70 -7.25
C MET A 147 1.59 12.61 -5.90
N ILE A 148 2.31 13.66 -5.50
CA ILE A 148 3.16 13.69 -4.31
C ILE A 148 2.50 14.47 -3.16
N LEU A 149 2.12 15.73 -3.40
CA LEU A 149 1.75 16.66 -2.33
C LEU A 149 0.35 16.41 -1.73
N PRO A 150 -0.77 16.45 -2.50
CA PRO A 150 -2.12 16.42 -1.91
C PRO A 150 -2.47 15.11 -1.24
N PHE A 151 -1.96 14.00 -1.76
CA PHE A 151 -2.38 12.65 -1.38
C PHE A 151 -1.41 11.93 -0.41
N SER A 152 -0.29 12.57 -0.07
CA SER A 152 0.66 12.05 0.92
C SER A 152 0.27 12.43 2.35
N VAL A 153 -0.47 13.52 2.55
CA VAL A 153 -0.95 13.95 3.86
C VAL A 153 -2.30 13.32 4.14
N SER A 154 -2.40 12.57 5.22
CA SER A 154 -3.62 11.85 5.60
C SER A 154 -4.02 12.16 7.03
N THR A 155 -5.23 12.66 7.20
CA THR A 155 -5.83 12.86 8.53
C THR A 155 -5.85 11.59 9.36
N TYR A 156 -6.15 10.45 8.74
CA TYR A 156 -6.12 9.15 9.39
C TYR A 156 -4.72 8.81 9.93
N ASN A 157 -3.67 9.00 9.11
CA ASN A 157 -2.30 8.76 9.54
C ASN A 157 -1.87 9.67 10.70
N ILE A 158 -2.31 10.94 10.69
CA ILE A 158 -2.05 11.89 11.78
C ILE A 158 -2.71 11.43 13.08
N ILE A 159 -3.97 10.98 13.03
CA ILE A 159 -4.72 10.52 14.21
C ILE A 159 -4.13 9.23 14.78
N VAL A 160 -3.76 8.27 13.93
CA VAL A 160 -3.11 7.03 14.36
C VAL A 160 -1.74 7.34 15.00
N THR A 161 -0.95 8.21 14.38
CA THR A 161 0.33 8.67 14.90
C THR A 161 0.16 9.37 16.26
N ARG A 162 -0.83 10.26 16.39
CA ARG A 162 -1.17 10.90 17.67
C ARG A 162 -1.48 9.87 18.76
N THR A 163 -2.32 8.89 18.43
CA THR A 163 -2.73 7.86 19.38
C THR A 163 -1.53 7.03 19.82
N PHE A 164 -0.67 6.65 18.88
CA PHE A 164 0.56 5.92 19.15
C PHE A 164 1.48 6.68 20.12
N PHE A 165 1.79 7.94 19.83
CA PHE A 165 2.65 8.75 20.70
C PHE A 165 2.06 8.93 22.11
N ARG A 166 0.74 9.12 22.20
CA ARG A 166 0.07 9.26 23.47
C ARG A 166 0.11 7.99 24.34
N SER A 167 0.09 6.82 23.70
CA SER A 167 0.08 5.53 24.42
C SER A 167 1.47 5.00 24.74
N ASN A 168 2.49 5.36 23.93
CA ASN A 168 3.80 4.71 23.99
C ASN A 168 4.93 5.64 24.46
N LEU A 169 4.71 6.96 24.56
CA LEU A 169 5.68 7.86 25.15
C LEU A 169 5.21 8.30 26.55
N PRO A 170 5.85 7.81 27.62
CA PRO A 170 5.55 8.23 28.98
C PRO A 170 5.77 9.74 29.15
N GLN A 171 4.91 10.39 29.91
CA GLN A 171 5.05 11.82 30.15
C GLN A 171 6.26 12.11 31.04
N GLU A 172 6.60 11.19 31.92
CA GLU A 172 7.77 11.27 32.81
C GLU A 172 9.08 11.41 32.03
N LEU A 173 9.17 10.77 30.86
CA LEU A 173 10.34 10.92 29.97
C LEU A 173 10.50 12.34 29.43
N TRP A 174 9.36 12.99 29.13
CA TRP A 174 9.37 14.39 28.72
C TRP A 174 9.74 15.31 29.87
N GLU A 175 9.19 15.11 31.05
CA GLU A 175 9.46 15.91 32.25
C GLU A 175 10.94 15.83 32.64
N ALA A 176 11.53 14.63 32.63
CA ALA A 176 12.96 14.45 32.83
C ALA A 176 13.81 15.22 31.80
N ALA A 177 13.45 15.11 30.52
CA ALA A 177 14.15 15.84 29.46
C ALA A 177 14.06 17.36 29.59
N GLN A 178 12.94 17.89 30.12
CA GLN A 178 12.80 19.32 30.42
C GLN A 178 13.72 19.78 31.57
N ILE A 179 13.86 18.96 32.60
CA ILE A 179 14.79 19.27 33.72
C ILE A 179 16.22 19.37 33.17
N ASP A 180 16.59 18.52 32.20
CA ASP A 180 17.88 18.56 31.50
C ASP A 180 17.99 19.67 30.45
N GLY A 181 17.02 20.60 30.37
CA GLY A 181 17.04 21.73 29.44
C GLY A 181 16.72 21.36 27.99
N CYS A 182 16.12 20.20 27.73
CA CYS A 182 15.78 19.75 26.39
C CYS A 182 14.51 20.48 25.87
N GLY A 183 14.65 21.22 24.78
CA GLY A 183 13.53 21.87 24.11
C GLY A 183 12.65 20.87 23.32
N THR A 184 11.40 21.25 23.02
CA THR A 184 10.40 20.39 22.36
C THR A 184 10.86 19.79 21.04
N PHE A 185 11.50 20.57 20.17
CA PHE A 185 11.98 20.07 18.88
C PHE A 185 13.13 19.07 19.05
N ARG A 186 14.07 19.37 19.96
CA ARG A 186 15.18 18.46 20.27
C ARG A 186 14.67 17.14 20.84
N TYR A 187 13.70 17.19 21.75
CA TYR A 187 13.05 15.99 22.29
C TYR A 187 12.37 15.18 21.20
N PHE A 188 11.64 15.83 20.29
CA PHE A 188 10.99 15.16 19.19
C PHE A 188 12.00 14.37 18.33
N VAL A 189 13.09 15.01 17.90
CA VAL A 189 14.05 14.39 16.99
C VAL A 189 14.93 13.36 17.69
N GLN A 190 15.38 13.63 18.93
CA GLN A 190 16.36 12.78 19.61
C GLN A 190 15.73 11.65 20.43
N PHE A 191 14.48 11.79 20.89
CA PHE A 191 13.82 10.80 21.73
C PHE A 191 12.54 10.25 21.08
N ALA A 192 11.58 11.11 20.76
CA ALA A 192 10.27 10.65 20.30
C ALA A 192 10.35 9.85 18.98
N VAL A 193 11.04 10.35 17.96
CA VAL A 193 11.20 9.68 16.66
C VAL A 193 11.96 8.36 16.77
N PRO A 194 13.14 8.28 17.42
CA PRO A 194 13.87 7.02 17.55
C PRO A 194 13.13 5.95 18.35
N LEU A 195 12.39 6.33 19.38
CA LEU A 195 11.59 5.40 20.19
C LEU A 195 10.30 4.92 19.49
N SER A 196 9.94 5.58 18.39
CA SER A 196 8.67 5.36 17.69
C SER A 196 8.84 4.77 16.29
N LYS A 197 9.88 3.97 16.06
CA LYS A 197 10.18 3.36 14.74
C LYS A 197 9.01 2.55 14.18
N ALA A 198 8.22 1.93 15.05
CA ALA A 198 7.06 1.13 14.65
C ALA A 198 6.00 1.98 13.91
N ILE A 199 5.62 3.15 14.44
CA ILE A 199 4.63 3.99 13.77
C ILE A 199 5.18 4.62 12.48
N LEU A 200 6.47 4.97 12.42
CA LEU A 200 7.10 5.45 11.21
C LEU A 200 7.02 4.40 10.10
N ALA A 201 7.32 3.14 10.43
CA ALA A 201 7.23 2.02 9.48
C ALA A 201 5.78 1.78 9.01
N VAL A 202 4.80 1.85 9.91
CA VAL A 202 3.38 1.66 9.57
C VAL A 202 2.87 2.77 8.65
N VAL A 203 3.07 4.04 9.03
CA VAL A 203 2.64 5.18 8.22
C VAL A 203 3.38 5.22 6.88
N GLY A 204 4.68 4.95 6.89
CA GLY A 204 5.49 4.86 5.68
C GLY A 204 4.98 3.77 4.72
N LEU A 205 4.69 2.56 5.24
CA LEU A 205 4.17 1.48 4.42
C LEU A 205 2.78 1.78 3.85
N TRP A 206 1.84 2.24 4.69
CA TRP A 206 0.49 2.55 4.21
C TRP A 206 0.51 3.60 3.12
N THR A 207 1.34 4.63 3.28
CA THR A 207 1.49 5.67 2.26
C THR A 207 2.17 5.12 1.00
N ALA A 208 3.25 4.36 1.14
CA ALA A 208 3.97 3.80 -0.01
C ALA A 208 3.08 2.87 -0.84
N VAL A 209 2.32 1.96 -0.19
CA VAL A 209 1.37 1.06 -0.88
C VAL A 209 0.24 1.85 -1.53
N GLY A 210 -0.29 2.88 -0.86
CA GLY A 210 -1.33 3.75 -1.40
C GLY A 210 -0.87 4.49 -2.66
N LEU A 211 0.32 5.09 -2.63
CA LEU A 211 0.92 5.83 -3.75
C LEU A 211 1.31 4.89 -4.90
N TRP A 212 1.83 3.72 -4.60
CA TRP A 212 2.15 2.71 -5.62
C TRP A 212 0.94 2.27 -6.42
N ASN A 213 -0.21 2.12 -5.78
CA ASN A 213 -1.46 1.69 -6.42
C ASN A 213 -2.29 2.85 -6.99
N GLN A 214 -1.79 4.07 -6.93
CA GLN A 214 -2.54 5.27 -7.29
C GLN A 214 -2.64 5.41 -8.82
N TRP A 215 -3.80 5.07 -9.39
CA TRP A 215 -4.11 5.25 -10.81
C TRP A 215 -5.19 6.29 -11.05
N PHE A 216 -6.17 6.40 -10.12
CA PHE A 216 -7.35 7.23 -10.31
C PHE A 216 -7.03 8.73 -10.30
N ASN A 217 -6.20 9.17 -9.35
CA ASN A 217 -5.76 10.56 -9.32
C ASN A 217 -4.91 10.92 -10.55
N ALA A 218 -4.07 9.99 -11.01
CA ALA A 218 -3.31 10.18 -12.25
C ALA A 218 -4.24 10.32 -13.47
N LEU A 219 -5.32 9.53 -13.54
CA LEU A 219 -6.31 9.61 -14.63
C LEU A 219 -7.00 10.96 -14.69
N ILE A 220 -7.29 11.58 -13.54
CA ILE A 220 -8.02 12.85 -13.46
C ILE A 220 -7.12 14.05 -13.65
N TYR A 221 -5.91 14.03 -13.07
CA TYR A 221 -5.08 15.22 -12.95
C TYR A 221 -3.91 15.28 -13.93
N LEU A 222 -3.51 14.17 -14.56
CA LEU A 222 -2.38 14.12 -15.49
C LEU A 222 -2.86 13.90 -16.93
N ARG A 223 -2.45 14.81 -17.83
CA ARG A 223 -2.63 14.67 -19.29
C ARG A 223 -1.36 14.25 -20.00
N ASN A 224 -0.22 14.75 -19.53
CA ASN A 224 1.07 14.46 -20.15
C ASN A 224 1.45 13.00 -19.94
N GLU A 225 1.60 12.25 -21.04
CA GLU A 225 1.98 10.83 -21.03
C GLU A 225 3.33 10.56 -20.36
N ASN A 226 4.21 11.57 -20.27
CA ASN A 226 5.49 11.43 -19.61
C ASN A 226 5.37 11.31 -18.07
N TYR A 227 4.25 11.71 -17.49
CA TYR A 227 4.02 11.71 -16.04
C TYR A 227 3.17 10.54 -15.56
N VAL A 228 2.70 9.71 -16.48
CA VAL A 228 1.78 8.60 -16.18
C VAL A 228 2.47 7.56 -15.27
N PRO A 229 1.87 7.17 -14.13
CA PRO A 229 2.37 6.10 -13.29
C PRO A 229 2.01 4.71 -13.84
N LEU A 230 2.72 3.69 -13.36
CA LEU A 230 2.62 2.29 -13.82
C LEU A 230 1.18 1.76 -13.81
N GLN A 231 0.44 1.94 -12.72
CA GLN A 231 -0.91 1.41 -12.58
C GLN A 231 -1.87 1.99 -13.63
N LEU A 232 -1.77 3.29 -13.93
CA LEU A 232 -2.58 3.90 -14.98
C LEU A 232 -2.14 3.43 -16.37
N PHE A 233 -0.84 3.31 -16.62
CA PHE A 233 -0.29 2.79 -17.87
C PHE A 233 -0.79 1.37 -18.17
N LEU A 234 -0.65 0.45 -17.21
CA LEU A 234 -1.10 -0.94 -17.36
C LEU A 234 -2.63 -1.02 -17.56
N ARG A 235 -3.39 -0.22 -16.83
CA ARG A 235 -4.84 -0.13 -17.01
C ARG A 235 -5.22 0.33 -18.43
N ARG A 236 -4.54 1.34 -18.98
CA ARG A 236 -4.78 1.82 -20.34
C ARG A 236 -4.50 0.75 -21.39
N ILE A 237 -3.41 -0.01 -21.25
CA ILE A 237 -3.11 -1.15 -22.14
C ILE A 237 -4.23 -2.18 -22.10
N LEU A 238 -4.70 -2.56 -20.90
CA LEU A 238 -5.76 -3.55 -20.77
C LEU A 238 -7.06 -3.09 -21.43
N ILE A 239 -7.44 -1.81 -21.26
CA ILE A 239 -8.64 -1.24 -21.88
C ILE A 239 -8.47 -1.15 -23.41
N ALA A 240 -7.32 -0.68 -23.90
CA ALA A 240 -7.05 -0.60 -25.32
C ALA A 240 -7.11 -1.96 -26.01
N ASN A 241 -6.52 -2.98 -25.40
CA ASN A 241 -6.59 -4.34 -25.89
C ASN A 241 -8.02 -4.88 -25.95
N GLN A 242 -8.84 -4.61 -24.93
CA GLN A 242 -10.27 -4.99 -24.94
C GLN A 242 -11.05 -4.31 -26.07
N SER A 243 -10.75 -3.04 -26.37
CA SER A 243 -11.40 -2.29 -27.43
C SER A 243 -11.02 -2.84 -28.81
N LEU A 244 -9.75 -3.22 -29.02
CA LEU A 244 -9.29 -3.86 -30.25
C LEU A 244 -9.95 -5.22 -30.47
N LEU A 245 -10.18 -5.99 -29.40
CA LEU A 245 -10.89 -7.27 -29.44
C LEU A 245 -12.33 -7.14 -29.95
N GLY A 246 -13.00 -6.05 -29.62
CA GLY A 246 -14.36 -5.76 -30.10
C GLY A 246 -14.46 -5.44 -31.59
N ALA A 247 -13.36 -4.98 -32.19
CA ALA A 247 -13.29 -4.58 -33.59
C ALA A 247 -12.71 -5.67 -34.53
N ALA A 248 -11.95 -6.63 -33.97
CA ALA A 248 -11.30 -7.68 -34.74
C ALA A 248 -12.23 -8.90 -34.98
N THR A 249 -12.09 -9.54 -36.15
CA THR A 249 -12.85 -10.74 -36.53
C THR A 249 -11.90 -11.85 -37.02
N GLY A 250 -12.35 -13.12 -36.90
CA GLY A 250 -11.61 -14.26 -37.37
C GLY A 250 -10.37 -14.62 -36.57
N THR A 251 -9.34 -15.19 -37.26
CA THR A 251 -8.10 -15.66 -36.61
C THR A 251 -7.31 -14.54 -35.94
N MET A 252 -7.33 -13.34 -36.50
CA MET A 252 -6.66 -12.18 -35.94
C MET A 252 -7.26 -11.76 -34.59
N ALA A 253 -8.58 -11.88 -34.43
CA ALA A 253 -9.24 -11.64 -33.13
C ALA A 253 -8.78 -12.64 -32.08
N GLN A 254 -8.53 -13.89 -32.47
CA GLN A 254 -8.06 -14.92 -31.55
C GLN A 254 -6.62 -14.68 -31.09
N GLU A 255 -5.72 -14.33 -32.00
CA GLU A 255 -4.33 -13.98 -31.67
C GLU A 255 -4.24 -12.75 -30.76
N LEU A 256 -5.02 -11.69 -31.05
CA LEU A 256 -5.10 -10.49 -30.22
C LEU A 256 -5.65 -10.80 -28.81
N ARG A 257 -6.65 -11.70 -28.69
CA ARG A 257 -7.16 -12.15 -27.39
C ARG A 257 -6.08 -12.85 -26.60
N GLN A 258 -5.38 -13.79 -27.20
CA GLN A 258 -4.29 -14.53 -26.55
C GLN A 258 -3.21 -13.57 -26.03
N LEU A 259 -2.76 -12.63 -26.86
CA LEU A 259 -1.76 -11.63 -26.47
C LEU A 259 -2.26 -10.71 -25.35
N SER A 260 -3.53 -10.29 -25.41
CA SER A 260 -4.16 -9.46 -24.39
C SER A 260 -4.22 -10.18 -23.03
N ASP A 261 -4.61 -11.45 -23.01
CA ASP A 261 -4.67 -12.25 -21.80
C ASP A 261 -3.29 -12.48 -21.18
N MET A 262 -2.26 -12.72 -21.99
CA MET A 262 -0.87 -12.81 -21.51
C MET A 262 -0.40 -11.49 -20.89
N MET A 263 -0.63 -10.38 -21.59
CA MET A 263 -0.27 -9.05 -21.08
C MET A 263 -1.00 -8.71 -19.79
N LYS A 264 -2.24 -9.17 -19.63
CA LYS A 264 -3.04 -8.99 -18.41
C LYS A 264 -2.37 -9.66 -17.20
N TYR A 265 -2.08 -10.94 -17.26
CA TYR A 265 -1.43 -11.66 -16.16
C TYR A 265 -0.02 -11.16 -15.90
N GLY A 266 0.78 -10.92 -16.95
CA GLY A 266 2.11 -10.33 -16.84
C GLY A 266 2.09 -8.95 -16.19
N SER A 267 1.11 -8.10 -16.51
CA SER A 267 0.93 -6.77 -15.90
C SER A 267 0.69 -6.85 -14.39
N ILE A 268 -0.15 -7.79 -13.94
CA ILE A 268 -0.43 -7.99 -12.51
C ILE A 268 0.86 -8.40 -11.79
N VAL A 269 1.63 -9.34 -12.34
CA VAL A 269 2.89 -9.78 -11.73
C VAL A 269 3.89 -8.63 -11.66
N ILE A 270 4.13 -7.91 -12.76
CA ILE A 270 5.06 -6.77 -12.81
C ILE A 270 4.67 -5.68 -11.80
N SER A 271 3.38 -5.39 -11.66
CA SER A 271 2.92 -4.33 -10.78
C SER A 271 2.95 -4.69 -9.30
N THR A 272 2.78 -5.98 -8.95
CA THR A 272 2.73 -6.44 -7.56
C THR A 272 4.09 -6.83 -6.99
N LEU A 273 5.00 -7.30 -7.83
CA LEU A 273 6.31 -7.81 -7.42
C LEU A 273 7.12 -6.85 -6.54
N PRO A 274 7.22 -5.54 -6.80
CA PRO A 274 7.98 -4.63 -5.95
C PRO A 274 7.41 -4.49 -4.54
N ILE A 275 6.07 -4.47 -4.42
CA ILE A 275 5.42 -4.40 -3.09
C ILE A 275 5.65 -5.70 -2.32
N MET A 276 5.54 -6.84 -3.00
CA MET A 276 5.83 -8.14 -2.37
C MET A 276 7.27 -8.22 -1.88
N CYS A 277 8.23 -7.68 -2.64
CA CYS A 277 9.64 -7.63 -2.22
C CYS A 277 9.88 -6.70 -1.02
N LEU A 278 9.08 -5.65 -0.84
CA LEU A 278 9.19 -4.75 0.32
C LEU A 278 8.64 -5.36 1.62
N TYR A 279 7.66 -6.26 1.53
CA TYR A 279 6.97 -6.80 2.69
C TYR A 279 7.89 -7.46 3.74
N PRO A 280 8.86 -8.34 3.40
CA PRO A 280 9.75 -8.98 4.38
C PRO A 280 10.58 -7.98 5.19
N PHE A 281 10.97 -6.85 4.58
CA PHE A 281 11.74 -5.82 5.27
C PHE A 281 10.92 -5.06 6.31
N LEU A 282 9.61 -4.99 6.12
CA LEU A 282 8.70 -4.24 6.97
C LEU A 282 8.05 -5.12 8.05
N GLN A 283 7.94 -6.43 7.82
CA GLN A 283 7.34 -7.40 8.74
C GLN A 283 7.95 -7.35 10.15
N LYS A 284 9.27 -7.15 10.25
CA LYS A 284 9.97 -7.05 11.54
C LYS A 284 9.47 -5.91 12.44
N TYR A 285 9.01 -4.80 11.83
CA TYR A 285 8.50 -3.66 12.59
C TYR A 285 7.05 -3.85 13.06
N PHE A 286 6.26 -4.63 12.31
CA PHE A 286 4.90 -5.00 12.72
C PHE A 286 4.88 -5.91 13.94
N ASN A 287 5.77 -6.90 14.00
CA ASN A 287 5.85 -7.83 15.13
C ASN A 287 6.22 -7.11 16.45
N GLN A 288 6.96 -6.01 16.39
CA GLN A 288 7.30 -5.20 17.56
C GLN A 288 6.14 -4.32 18.05
N GLY A 289 5.26 -3.86 17.14
CA GLY A 289 4.12 -3.01 17.48
C GLY A 289 2.95 -3.76 18.13
N THR A 290 2.73 -5.02 17.78
CA THR A 290 1.63 -5.84 18.30
C THR A 290 1.90 -6.35 19.74
N MET A 291 3.15 -6.49 20.14
CA MET A 291 3.51 -6.95 21.49
C MET A 291 3.31 -5.87 22.57
N VAL A 292 3.32 -4.59 22.25
CA VAL A 292 3.15 -3.50 23.20
C VAL A 292 1.71 -3.36 23.70
N GLY A 293 0.73 -3.85 22.94
CA GLY A 293 -0.69 -3.86 23.33
C GLY A 293 -1.11 -5.06 24.19
N SER A 294 -0.35 -6.16 24.19
CA SER A 294 -0.74 -7.42 24.84
C SER A 294 -0.22 -7.58 26.29
N VAL A 295 0.60 -6.67 26.80
CA VAL A 295 1.22 -6.76 28.14
C VAL A 295 0.50 -5.88 29.17
N LYS A 296 -0.71 -5.38 28.88
CA LYS A 296 -1.60 -4.75 29.88
C LYS A 296 -2.80 -5.67 30.15
N GLY A 297 -2.53 -6.82 30.74
CA GLY A 297 -3.50 -7.70 31.37
C GLY A 297 -2.93 -8.23 32.66
#